data_32b3a8f94d50e36f4ad97d7b650b7320
#
_entry.id   32b3a8f94d50e36f4ad97d7b650b7320
#
_cell.length_a   1.000
_cell.length_b   1.000
_cell.length_c   1.000
_cell.angle_alpha   90.00
_cell.angle_beta   90.00
_cell.angle_gamma   90.00
#
_symmetry.space_group_name_H-M   'P 1'
#
loop_
_entity.id
_entity.type
_entity.pdbx_description
1 polymer ?
#
loop_
_entity_poly.entity_id
_entity_poly.type
_entity_poly.pdbx_seq_one_letter_code
_entity_poly.pdbx_strand_id
1 'polypeptide(L)'
;MTRESAIQAAADLYDSGVFLEDLRRRVAMRTESQEPESGPLLIAYLNEEIAPVLAELGFTSRLVDNPAKGAGPFLIAHRHESDDLPTVLTYGHGDVVRGYDAQWRDELSPWQVTVAGDHWYGRGTADNKGQHSINLAALKAVLNARGGRLGFNLKLLVETGEEVGSPGLHAVCETLRDELSADVLIASDGPRLGAAHPTIFLGSRGVVNFKLDMNLREGGHHSGNWGGLLRNPGVVLASAIASMVDANGRILVEGLRPPEVPQAVRRALEGISVGGNPGEPEVDTDYGEPGLTPAERVFGWNNMEVLAFRTGNPEKPVNAIPPHAFAYMQIRFVVGTDWKNLEQIVRRHLDERGFERVRVEVDRGTPATRVDPDNPWVQWAVRSLKQTTGRAPVLLPNLGGTLPNDVFADILGMPTLWVPHSYPGCSQHAPDEHLLGPVVREGLRIMAGLFWDLGQPGGSEYPAFERRSAR
;
A
#
# COMPACT_ATOMS: atom_id res chain seq x y z
N MET A 1 -3.03 34.92 -7.94
CA MET A 1 -1.93 34.47 -7.06
C MET A 1 -0.99 33.58 -7.87
N THR A 2 0.20 33.26 -7.36
CA THR A 2 1.20 32.44 -8.07
C THR A 2 1.24 31.02 -7.49
N ARG A 3 1.95 30.12 -8.17
CA ARG A 3 2.23 28.76 -7.69
C ARG A 3 2.90 28.78 -6.30
N GLU A 4 3.88 29.66 -6.14
CA GLU A 4 4.63 29.81 -4.90
C GLU A 4 3.73 30.29 -3.75
N SER A 5 2.77 31.18 -4.04
CA SER A 5 1.83 31.66 -3.01
C SER A 5 0.86 30.57 -2.57
N ALA A 6 0.44 29.64 -3.45
CA ALA A 6 -0.38 28.50 -3.09
C ALA A 6 0.41 27.48 -2.26
N ILE A 7 1.65 27.21 -2.62
CA ILE A 7 2.56 26.35 -1.86
C ILE A 7 2.84 26.91 -0.48
N GLN A 8 3.05 28.23 -0.37
CA GLN A 8 3.25 28.87 0.94
C GLN A 8 1.98 28.81 1.79
N ALA A 9 0.82 29.07 1.21
CA ALA A 9 -0.47 28.96 1.93
C ALA A 9 -0.71 27.55 2.47
N ALA A 10 -0.30 26.49 1.75
CA ALA A 10 -0.36 25.13 2.25
C ALA A 10 0.64 24.89 3.40
N ALA A 11 1.85 25.43 3.31
CA ALA A 11 2.83 25.37 4.40
C ALA A 11 2.35 26.12 5.64
N ASP A 12 1.66 27.24 5.47
CA ASP A 12 1.12 28.05 6.56
C ASP A 12 0.05 27.29 7.38
N LEU A 13 -0.66 26.31 6.80
CA LEU A 13 -1.57 25.44 7.55
C LEU A 13 -0.83 24.57 8.59
N TYR A 14 0.37 24.13 8.26
CA TYR A 14 1.25 23.45 9.21
C TYR A 14 1.83 24.47 10.23
N ASP A 15 2.41 25.56 9.76
CA ASP A 15 3.13 26.54 10.58
C ASP A 15 2.21 27.23 11.60
N SER A 16 0.90 27.36 11.29
CA SER A 16 -0.13 27.92 12.19
C SER A 16 -0.76 26.88 13.13
N GLY A 17 -0.49 25.59 12.96
CA GLY A 17 -1.08 24.50 13.74
C GLY A 17 -2.48 24.07 13.28
N VAL A 18 -3.09 24.72 12.30
CA VAL A 18 -4.43 24.37 11.79
C VAL A 18 -4.49 22.92 11.30
N PHE A 19 -3.49 22.48 10.55
CA PHE A 19 -3.41 21.09 10.10
C PHE A 19 -3.34 20.09 11.26
N LEU A 20 -2.59 20.41 12.31
CA LEU A 20 -2.45 19.54 13.49
C LEU A 20 -3.79 19.40 14.23
N GLU A 21 -4.58 20.47 14.35
CA GLU A 21 -5.91 20.40 14.99
C GLU A 21 -6.90 19.55 14.17
N ASP A 22 -6.86 19.66 12.85
CA ASP A 22 -7.66 18.81 11.96
C ASP A 22 -7.26 17.32 12.12
N LEU A 23 -5.97 17.03 12.18
CA LEU A 23 -5.48 15.68 12.39
C LEU A 23 -5.86 15.12 13.76
N ARG A 24 -5.81 15.93 14.82
CA ARG A 24 -6.23 15.56 16.18
C ARG A 24 -7.68 15.07 16.22
N ARG A 25 -8.60 15.80 15.58
CA ARG A 25 -10.02 15.41 15.53
C ARG A 25 -10.18 14.06 14.82
N ARG A 26 -9.49 13.86 13.68
CA ARG A 26 -9.57 12.63 12.90
C ARG A 26 -8.98 11.43 13.63
N VAL A 27 -7.84 11.60 14.29
CA VAL A 27 -7.20 10.53 15.06
C VAL A 27 -8.03 10.14 16.29
N ALA A 28 -8.74 11.08 16.92
CA ALA A 28 -9.59 10.81 18.06
C ALA A 28 -10.78 9.88 17.75
N MET A 29 -11.16 9.73 16.49
CA MET A 29 -12.19 8.80 16.06
C MET A 29 -11.59 7.39 15.91
N ARG A 30 -12.05 6.44 16.73
CA ARG A 30 -11.58 5.04 16.77
C ARG A 30 -12.17 4.22 15.64
N THR A 31 -11.66 4.39 14.46
CA THR A 31 -12.14 3.73 13.23
C THR A 31 -11.43 2.40 12.98
N GLU A 32 -11.36 1.55 13.98
CA GLU A 32 -10.69 0.23 13.93
C GLU A 32 -11.53 -0.77 13.12
N SER A 33 -11.23 -0.94 11.82
CA SER A 33 -12.02 -1.81 10.93
C SER A 33 -11.99 -3.29 11.32
N GLN A 34 -11.03 -3.70 12.14
CA GLN A 34 -10.92 -5.05 12.68
C GLN A 34 -11.85 -5.31 13.87
N GLU A 35 -12.53 -4.30 14.39
CA GLU A 35 -13.47 -4.39 15.50
C GLU A 35 -14.92 -4.22 15.01
N PRO A 36 -15.78 -5.25 15.15
CA PRO A 36 -17.15 -5.19 14.61
C PRO A 36 -17.99 -4.03 15.16
N GLU A 37 -17.73 -3.59 16.38
CA GLU A 37 -18.42 -2.48 17.04
C GLU A 37 -18.05 -1.11 16.49
N SER A 38 -16.99 -0.99 15.72
CA SER A 38 -16.55 0.28 15.13
C SER A 38 -17.38 0.75 13.93
N GLY A 39 -18.30 -0.07 13.44
CA GLY A 39 -19.16 0.28 12.29
C GLY A 39 -19.79 1.68 12.36
N PRO A 40 -20.44 2.09 13.46
CA PRO A 40 -20.97 3.46 13.59
C PRO A 40 -19.89 4.55 13.50
N LEU A 41 -18.68 4.31 14.00
CA LEU A 41 -17.57 5.26 13.96
C LEU A 41 -16.98 5.40 12.56
N LEU A 42 -16.95 4.31 11.77
CA LEU A 42 -16.56 4.35 10.36
C LEU A 42 -17.51 5.26 9.56
N ILE A 43 -18.83 5.13 9.78
CA ILE A 43 -19.84 5.98 9.16
C ILE A 43 -19.71 7.44 9.62
N ALA A 44 -19.53 7.66 10.92
CA ALA A 44 -19.37 8.98 11.51
C ALA A 44 -18.13 9.69 10.94
N TYR A 45 -17.02 8.99 10.79
CA TYR A 45 -15.80 9.54 10.19
C TYR A 45 -16.05 10.11 8.80
N LEU A 46 -16.75 9.38 7.95
CA LEU A 46 -17.07 9.86 6.59
C LEU A 46 -18.05 11.05 6.61
N ASN A 47 -19.08 11.00 7.46
CA ASN A 47 -20.13 12.01 7.49
C ASN A 47 -19.77 13.27 8.28
N GLU A 48 -18.99 13.15 9.34
CA GLU A 48 -18.75 14.23 10.29
C GLU A 48 -17.37 14.89 10.11
N GLU A 49 -16.36 14.13 9.60
CA GLU A 49 -15.01 14.67 9.36
C GLU A 49 -14.69 14.87 7.88
N ILE A 50 -15.12 14.01 6.99
CA ILE A 50 -14.73 14.08 5.58
C ILE A 50 -15.74 14.86 4.74
N ALA A 51 -17.02 14.49 4.79
CA ALA A 51 -18.05 15.11 3.95
C ALA A 51 -18.20 16.64 4.18
N PRO A 52 -18.12 17.17 5.41
CA PRO A 52 -18.17 18.63 5.63
C PRO A 52 -17.00 19.37 4.99
N VAL A 53 -15.79 18.83 5.09
CA VAL A 53 -14.59 19.43 4.46
C VAL A 53 -14.74 19.44 2.95
N LEU A 54 -15.27 18.35 2.36
CA LEU A 54 -15.52 18.27 0.92
C LEU A 54 -16.59 19.27 0.48
N ALA A 55 -17.66 19.44 1.27
CA ALA A 55 -18.70 20.44 1.01
C ALA A 55 -18.13 21.89 1.00
N GLU A 56 -17.25 22.24 1.97
CA GLU A 56 -16.53 23.52 1.97
C GLU A 56 -15.67 23.71 0.73
N LEU A 57 -15.09 22.63 0.20
CA LEU A 57 -14.32 22.62 -1.04
C LEU A 57 -15.19 22.59 -2.30
N GLY A 58 -16.51 22.63 -2.16
CA GLY A 58 -17.47 22.66 -3.26
C GLY A 58 -17.66 21.31 -3.98
N PHE A 59 -17.44 20.20 -3.27
CA PHE A 59 -17.77 18.87 -3.75
C PHE A 59 -19.22 18.51 -3.45
N THR A 60 -19.81 17.71 -4.33
CA THR A 60 -20.98 16.90 -4.03
C THR A 60 -20.51 15.52 -3.59
N SER A 61 -20.98 15.04 -2.45
CA SER A 61 -20.58 13.73 -1.91
C SER A 61 -21.77 12.89 -1.47
N ARG A 62 -21.59 11.57 -1.47
CA ARG A 62 -22.57 10.60 -0.98
C ARG A 62 -21.90 9.38 -0.40
N LEU A 63 -22.53 8.74 0.56
CA LEU A 63 -22.16 7.40 0.98
C LEU A 63 -22.63 6.36 -0.04
N VAL A 64 -21.88 5.30 -0.17
CA VAL A 64 -22.19 4.12 -0.95
C VAL A 64 -22.12 2.91 -0.02
N ASP A 65 -23.19 2.15 0.02
CA ASP A 65 -23.24 0.92 0.82
C ASP A 65 -22.23 -0.09 0.30
N ASN A 66 -21.59 -0.77 1.23
CA ASN A 66 -20.62 -1.80 0.90
C ASN A 66 -21.36 -3.10 0.53
N PRO A 67 -21.12 -3.70 -0.66
CA PRO A 67 -21.71 -4.97 -1.03
C PRO A 67 -21.21 -6.15 -0.18
N ALA A 68 -20.04 -6.01 0.48
CA ALA A 68 -19.52 -7.01 1.40
C ALA A 68 -20.20 -6.86 2.76
N LYS A 69 -20.91 -7.89 3.17
CA LYS A 69 -21.69 -7.88 4.41
C LYS A 69 -20.80 -7.61 5.64
N GLY A 70 -21.17 -6.61 6.41
CA GLY A 70 -20.49 -6.25 7.66
C GLY A 70 -19.27 -5.35 7.47
N ALA A 71 -18.90 -5.03 6.23
CA ALA A 71 -17.86 -4.05 5.96
C ALA A 71 -18.40 -2.61 5.99
N GLY A 72 -17.53 -1.65 6.31
CA GLY A 72 -17.88 -0.23 6.37
C GLY A 72 -18.16 0.36 4.99
N PRO A 73 -18.89 1.49 4.90
CA PRO A 73 -19.28 2.10 3.64
C PRO A 73 -18.12 2.81 2.94
N PHE A 74 -18.39 3.21 1.71
CA PHE A 74 -17.54 4.12 0.93
C PHE A 74 -18.15 5.52 0.91
N LEU A 75 -17.29 6.55 0.77
CA LEU A 75 -17.72 7.90 0.41
C LEU A 75 -17.17 8.21 -0.98
N ILE A 76 -18.06 8.61 -1.88
CA ILE A 76 -17.70 9.10 -3.20
C ILE A 76 -18.06 10.57 -3.28
N ALA A 77 -17.11 11.35 -3.79
CA ALA A 77 -17.31 12.77 -3.98
C ALA A 77 -16.78 13.22 -5.35
N HIS A 78 -17.38 14.25 -5.89
CA HIS A 78 -16.93 14.85 -7.14
C HIS A 78 -17.10 16.38 -7.13
N ARG A 79 -16.13 17.03 -7.76
CA ARG A 79 -16.15 18.44 -8.10
C ARG A 79 -15.86 18.55 -9.60
N HIS A 80 -16.86 18.92 -10.36
CA HIS A 80 -16.76 19.13 -11.80
C HIS A 80 -16.66 20.62 -12.10
N GLU A 81 -15.69 21.03 -12.91
CA GLU A 81 -15.50 22.41 -13.32
C GLU A 81 -15.75 22.61 -14.83
N SER A 82 -15.35 21.67 -15.69
CA SER A 82 -15.59 21.71 -17.13
C SER A 82 -15.22 20.39 -17.81
N ASP A 83 -15.93 20.02 -18.87
CA ASP A 83 -15.64 18.85 -19.72
C ASP A 83 -14.32 19.00 -20.51
N ASP A 84 -13.84 20.23 -20.69
CA ASP A 84 -12.57 20.52 -21.37
C ASP A 84 -11.34 20.39 -20.44
N LEU A 85 -11.53 20.04 -19.18
CA LEU A 85 -10.47 19.91 -18.18
C LEU A 85 -10.19 18.44 -17.84
N PRO A 86 -8.93 18.12 -17.47
CA PRO A 86 -8.60 16.77 -17.02
C PRO A 86 -9.37 16.42 -15.75
N THR A 87 -9.67 15.15 -15.61
CA THR A 87 -10.30 14.59 -14.41
C THR A 87 -9.29 13.74 -13.64
N VAL A 88 -9.10 14.06 -12.37
CA VAL A 88 -8.24 13.29 -11.45
C VAL A 88 -9.12 12.53 -10.48
N LEU A 89 -8.75 11.29 -10.18
CA LEU A 89 -9.27 10.55 -9.03
C LEU A 89 -8.23 10.63 -7.91
N THR A 90 -8.67 10.89 -6.69
CA THR A 90 -7.87 10.70 -5.48
C THR A 90 -8.52 9.68 -4.57
N TYR A 91 -7.73 9.08 -3.72
CA TYR A 91 -8.14 8.00 -2.83
C TYR A 91 -7.55 8.18 -1.44
N GLY A 92 -8.23 7.63 -0.44
CA GLY A 92 -7.74 7.45 0.91
C GLY A 92 -8.63 6.49 1.68
N HIS A 93 -8.17 6.03 2.85
CA HIS A 93 -9.00 5.25 3.76
C HIS A 93 -9.10 5.89 5.13
N GLY A 94 -10.29 5.75 5.73
CA GLY A 94 -10.60 6.35 7.03
C GLY A 94 -10.49 5.38 8.18
N ASP A 95 -10.39 4.09 7.90
CA ASP A 95 -10.17 3.05 8.91
C ASP A 95 -8.69 2.95 9.31
N VAL A 96 -8.47 2.26 10.41
CA VAL A 96 -7.15 1.98 10.98
C VAL A 96 -7.12 0.57 11.57
N VAL A 97 -5.93 -0.02 11.71
CA VAL A 97 -5.72 -1.22 12.51
C VAL A 97 -5.99 -0.96 13.99
N ARG A 98 -6.06 -2.02 14.81
CA ARG A 98 -6.23 -1.91 16.27
C ARG A 98 -5.27 -0.93 16.89
N GLY A 99 -5.77 -0.20 17.89
CA GLY A 99 -4.98 0.76 18.65
C GLY A 99 -3.85 0.13 19.45
N TYR A 100 -4.04 -1.10 19.98
CA TYR A 100 -3.11 -1.76 20.91
C TYR A 100 -2.78 -0.86 22.11
N ASP A 101 -3.79 -0.19 22.68
CA ASP A 101 -3.69 0.87 23.69
C ASP A 101 -2.68 0.58 24.82
N ALA A 102 -2.62 -0.67 25.32
CA ALA A 102 -1.73 -1.07 26.42
C ALA A 102 -0.27 -1.26 26.02
N GLN A 103 0.07 -1.18 24.74
CA GLN A 103 1.42 -1.43 24.23
C GLN A 103 2.15 -0.15 23.79
N TRP A 104 1.46 1.00 23.84
CA TRP A 104 2.07 2.29 23.58
C TRP A 104 2.97 2.69 24.75
N ARG A 105 4.04 3.42 24.46
CA ARG A 105 4.91 3.96 25.51
C ARG A 105 4.12 4.85 26.48
N ASP A 106 4.59 4.95 27.73
CA ASP A 106 4.03 5.82 28.73
C ASP A 106 3.84 7.23 28.17
N GLU A 107 2.71 7.87 28.53
CA GLU A 107 2.29 9.20 28.08
C GLU A 107 1.83 9.30 26.62
N LEU A 108 1.89 8.23 25.81
CA LEU A 108 1.32 8.17 24.45
C LEU A 108 -0.03 7.45 24.45
N SER A 109 -0.86 7.82 23.49
CA SER A 109 -2.16 7.19 23.25
C SER A 109 -2.40 7.06 21.76
N PRO A 110 -2.95 5.93 21.28
CA PRO A 110 -3.33 5.83 19.87
C PRO A 110 -4.37 6.86 19.43
N TRP A 111 -5.20 7.35 20.34
CA TRP A 111 -6.38 8.18 20.03
C TRP A 111 -6.20 9.67 20.36
N GLN A 112 -5.00 10.05 20.70
CA GLN A 112 -4.66 11.45 20.96
C GLN A 112 -3.31 11.77 20.30
N VAL A 113 -3.30 12.73 19.37
CA VAL A 113 -2.03 13.13 18.75
C VAL A 113 -1.16 13.82 19.76
N THR A 114 -0.05 13.18 20.13
CA THR A 114 0.99 13.71 20.99
C THR A 114 2.17 14.17 20.15
N VAL A 115 2.56 15.44 20.31
CA VAL A 115 3.72 16.01 19.60
C VAL A 115 4.95 15.95 20.52
N ALA A 116 5.99 15.25 20.10
CA ALA A 116 7.26 15.18 20.80
C ALA A 116 8.41 15.46 19.81
N GLY A 117 8.92 16.68 19.82
CA GLY A 117 9.86 17.16 18.79
C GLY A 117 9.21 17.11 17.40
N ASP A 118 9.87 16.47 16.47
CA ASP A 118 9.35 16.31 15.10
C ASP A 118 8.32 15.18 14.95
N HIS A 119 8.13 14.34 15.97
CA HIS A 119 7.24 13.18 15.91
C HIS A 119 5.82 13.54 16.38
N TRP A 120 4.84 13.16 15.58
CA TRP A 120 3.41 13.32 15.85
C TRP A 120 2.78 11.95 16.02
N TYR A 121 2.75 11.46 17.27
CA TYR A 121 2.29 10.12 17.63
C TYR A 121 0.77 10.04 17.65
N GLY A 122 0.21 8.96 17.12
CA GLY A 122 -1.22 8.64 17.10
C GLY A 122 -1.56 7.63 16.01
N ARG A 123 -2.53 6.75 16.27
CA ARG A 123 -2.99 5.74 15.30
C ARG A 123 -3.66 6.42 14.10
N GLY A 124 -3.25 6.06 12.90
CA GLY A 124 -3.76 6.67 11.66
C GLY A 124 -3.02 7.95 11.28
N THR A 125 -2.06 8.43 12.06
CA THR A 125 -1.26 9.59 11.66
C THR A 125 -0.46 9.29 10.40
N ALA A 126 0.14 8.10 10.29
CA ALA A 126 0.89 7.65 9.13
C ALA A 126 0.03 6.86 8.13
N ASP A 127 -0.97 6.12 8.63
CA ASP A 127 -1.78 5.20 7.84
C ASP A 127 -3.26 5.23 8.22
N ASN A 128 -4.14 5.88 7.46
CA ASN A 128 -3.91 6.79 6.30
C ASN A 128 -4.45 8.20 6.58
N LYS A 129 -5.07 8.45 7.78
CA LYS A 129 -5.75 9.71 8.13
C LYS A 129 -4.86 10.94 7.92
N GLY A 130 -3.57 10.85 8.29
CA GLY A 130 -2.64 11.96 8.08
C GLY A 130 -2.38 12.21 6.60
N GLN A 131 -2.19 11.17 5.80
CA GLN A 131 -1.83 11.31 4.39
C GLN A 131 -2.97 11.90 3.54
N HIS A 132 -4.20 11.37 3.65
CA HIS A 132 -5.32 11.98 2.92
C HIS A 132 -5.69 13.37 3.45
N SER A 133 -5.41 13.66 4.74
CA SER A 133 -5.57 15.00 5.28
C SER A 133 -4.65 16.03 4.64
N ILE A 134 -3.40 15.63 4.32
CA ILE A 134 -2.45 16.48 3.58
C ILE A 134 -3.03 16.84 2.22
N ASN A 135 -3.64 15.87 1.52
CA ASN A 135 -4.25 16.11 0.21
C ASN A 135 -5.41 17.11 0.31
N LEU A 136 -6.32 16.93 1.27
CA LEU A 136 -7.47 17.84 1.47
C LEU A 136 -7.02 19.26 1.83
N ALA A 137 -6.04 19.39 2.72
CA ALA A 137 -5.49 20.67 3.12
C ALA A 137 -4.78 21.40 1.96
N ALA A 138 -4.02 20.68 1.16
CA ALA A 138 -3.36 21.22 -0.03
C ALA A 138 -4.38 21.67 -1.09
N LEU A 139 -5.45 20.90 -1.31
CA LEU A 139 -6.57 21.29 -2.18
C LEU A 139 -7.22 22.59 -1.71
N LYS A 140 -7.49 22.73 -0.42
CA LYS A 140 -8.04 23.96 0.19
C LYS A 140 -7.15 25.17 -0.07
N ALA A 141 -5.84 25.02 0.12
CA ALA A 141 -4.88 26.10 -0.14
C ALA A 141 -4.85 26.52 -1.61
N VAL A 142 -4.84 25.55 -2.54
CA VAL A 142 -4.85 25.83 -3.98
C VAL A 142 -6.17 26.46 -4.43
N LEU A 143 -7.30 25.95 -3.97
CA LEU A 143 -8.63 26.48 -4.28
C LEU A 143 -8.75 27.95 -3.85
N ASN A 144 -8.32 28.28 -2.64
CA ASN A 144 -8.29 29.65 -2.12
C ASN A 144 -7.35 30.54 -2.94
N ALA A 145 -6.15 30.05 -3.25
CA ALA A 145 -5.17 30.79 -4.05
C ALA A 145 -5.63 31.04 -5.49
N ARG A 146 -6.53 30.23 -6.03
CA ARG A 146 -7.12 30.36 -7.38
C ARG A 146 -8.49 31.05 -7.39
N GLY A 147 -8.94 31.63 -6.26
CA GLY A 147 -10.21 32.34 -6.17
C GLY A 147 -11.43 31.42 -6.33
N GLY A 148 -11.36 30.22 -5.79
CA GLY A 148 -12.45 29.24 -5.76
C GLY A 148 -12.53 28.28 -6.95
N ARG A 149 -11.47 28.20 -7.78
CA ARG A 149 -11.39 27.26 -8.92
C ARG A 149 -10.15 26.41 -8.83
N LEU A 150 -10.25 25.11 -9.16
CA LEU A 150 -9.10 24.21 -9.24
C LEU A 150 -8.43 24.27 -10.63
N GLY A 151 -9.21 24.41 -11.69
CA GLY A 151 -8.75 24.31 -13.08
C GLY A 151 -8.59 22.87 -13.55
N PHE A 152 -9.18 21.91 -12.84
CA PHE A 152 -9.32 20.50 -13.20
C PHE A 152 -10.53 19.90 -12.48
N ASN A 153 -11.06 18.80 -12.99
CA ASN A 153 -12.12 18.04 -12.34
C ASN A 153 -11.51 17.07 -11.33
N LEU A 154 -12.13 16.93 -10.17
CA LEU A 154 -11.63 16.06 -9.13
C LEU A 154 -12.72 15.13 -8.62
N LYS A 155 -12.39 13.84 -8.53
CA LYS A 155 -13.18 12.80 -7.88
C LYS A 155 -12.41 12.27 -6.67
N LEU A 156 -13.14 11.86 -5.65
CA LEU A 156 -12.56 11.29 -4.43
C LEU A 156 -13.32 10.01 -4.06
N LEU A 157 -12.59 8.97 -3.74
CA LEU A 157 -13.07 7.74 -3.13
C LEU A 157 -12.40 7.57 -1.77
N VAL A 158 -13.19 7.49 -0.70
CA VAL A 158 -12.70 7.15 0.64
C VAL A 158 -13.38 5.85 1.07
N GLU A 159 -12.57 4.85 1.41
CA GLU A 159 -13.06 3.61 2.01
C GLU A 159 -12.85 3.55 3.53
N THR A 160 -13.44 2.56 4.16
CA THR A 160 -13.36 2.29 5.59
C THR A 160 -13.08 0.82 5.89
N GLY A 161 -12.29 0.16 5.04
CA GLY A 161 -11.97 -1.25 5.13
C GLY A 161 -10.63 -1.64 4.51
N GLU A 162 -9.72 -0.72 4.27
CA GLU A 162 -8.42 -1.01 3.65
C GLU A 162 -7.62 -1.98 4.52
N GLU A 163 -7.59 -1.76 5.81
CA GLU A 163 -6.84 -2.51 6.82
C GLU A 163 -7.35 -3.95 7.06
N VAL A 164 -8.45 -4.30 6.41
CA VAL A 164 -9.00 -5.66 6.36
C VAL A 164 -9.09 -6.20 4.92
N GLY A 165 -8.33 -5.60 4.00
CA GLY A 165 -8.19 -6.02 2.60
C GLY A 165 -9.26 -5.51 1.67
N SER A 166 -9.78 -4.30 1.91
CA SER A 166 -10.72 -3.56 1.05
C SER A 166 -11.93 -4.39 0.61
N PRO A 167 -12.68 -5.02 1.53
CA PRO A 167 -13.83 -5.84 1.16
C PRO A 167 -14.87 -4.99 0.41
N GLY A 168 -15.29 -5.47 -0.75
CA GLY A 168 -16.29 -4.81 -1.58
C GLY A 168 -15.77 -3.72 -2.53
N LEU A 169 -14.54 -3.25 -2.39
CA LEU A 169 -13.98 -2.18 -3.21
C LEU A 169 -13.98 -2.54 -4.71
N HIS A 170 -13.58 -3.76 -5.07
CA HIS A 170 -13.66 -4.26 -6.46
C HIS A 170 -15.06 -4.11 -7.04
N ALA A 171 -16.07 -4.61 -6.34
CA ALA A 171 -17.46 -4.58 -6.80
C ALA A 171 -18.01 -3.15 -6.92
N VAL A 172 -17.64 -2.26 -6.00
CA VAL A 172 -18.00 -0.84 -6.06
C VAL A 172 -17.34 -0.16 -7.26
N CYS A 173 -16.06 -0.37 -7.49
CA CYS A 173 -15.36 0.20 -8.64
C CYS A 173 -15.86 -0.35 -9.99
N GLU A 174 -16.23 -1.64 -10.04
CA GLU A 174 -16.87 -2.21 -11.24
C GLU A 174 -18.25 -1.59 -11.50
N THR A 175 -19.08 -1.47 -10.45
CA THR A 175 -20.44 -0.95 -10.55
C THR A 175 -20.46 0.53 -10.90
N LEU A 176 -19.54 1.31 -10.35
CA LEU A 176 -19.46 2.76 -10.49
C LEU A 176 -18.33 3.19 -11.45
N ARG A 177 -17.94 2.31 -12.36
CA ARG A 177 -16.80 2.56 -13.28
C ARG A 177 -16.93 3.89 -14.01
N ASP A 178 -18.08 4.21 -14.59
CA ASP A 178 -18.28 5.45 -15.33
C ASP A 178 -18.22 6.69 -14.41
N GLU A 179 -18.78 6.58 -13.21
CA GLU A 179 -18.76 7.66 -12.22
C GLU A 179 -17.33 7.91 -11.70
N LEU A 180 -16.53 6.86 -11.48
CA LEU A 180 -15.17 6.95 -10.96
C LEU A 180 -14.10 7.12 -12.05
N SER A 181 -14.44 6.97 -13.32
CA SER A 181 -13.52 7.13 -14.45
C SER A 181 -12.79 8.48 -14.40
N ALA A 182 -11.46 8.45 -14.53
CA ALA A 182 -10.57 9.61 -14.51
C ALA A 182 -9.40 9.43 -15.49
N ASP A 183 -8.62 10.47 -15.71
CA ASP A 183 -7.43 10.43 -16.58
C ASP A 183 -6.21 9.90 -15.84
N VAL A 184 -6.20 10.07 -14.51
CA VAL A 184 -5.11 9.63 -13.63
C VAL A 184 -5.59 9.52 -12.18
N LEU A 185 -5.05 8.55 -11.43
CA LEU A 185 -5.11 8.53 -9.97
C LEU A 185 -3.90 9.29 -9.42
N ILE A 186 -4.14 10.23 -8.50
CA ILE A 186 -3.10 10.84 -7.65
C ILE A 186 -3.55 10.72 -6.21
N ALA A 187 -2.89 9.85 -5.44
CA ALA A 187 -3.26 9.53 -4.07
C ALA A 187 -2.03 9.45 -3.16
N SER A 188 -2.26 9.38 -1.86
CA SER A 188 -1.20 9.32 -0.85
C SER A 188 -1.48 8.19 0.11
N ASP A 189 -0.62 7.19 0.08
CA ASP A 189 -0.62 6.04 0.97
C ASP A 189 0.74 5.34 0.95
N GLY A 190 1.01 4.44 1.91
CA GLY A 190 2.29 3.76 2.03
C GLY A 190 3.44 4.70 2.40
N PRO A 191 4.66 4.18 2.57
CA PRO A 191 5.82 4.95 2.95
C PRO A 191 6.60 5.51 1.75
N ARG A 192 7.28 6.62 1.95
CA ARG A 192 8.42 7.06 1.14
C ARG A 192 9.54 6.02 1.22
N LEU A 193 10.51 6.08 0.32
CA LEU A 193 11.74 5.28 0.44
C LEU A 193 12.48 5.59 1.77
N GLY A 194 12.44 6.81 2.21
CA GLY A 194 12.96 7.29 3.49
C GLY A 194 12.43 8.70 3.77
N ALA A 195 12.40 9.13 5.02
CA ALA A 195 11.82 10.40 5.44
C ALA A 195 12.36 11.60 4.63
N ALA A 196 13.65 11.57 4.31
CA ALA A 196 14.32 12.65 3.56
C ALA A 196 14.05 12.64 2.05
N HIS A 197 13.40 11.61 1.50
CA HIS A 197 13.30 11.40 0.06
C HIS A 197 11.85 11.51 -0.44
N PRO A 198 11.41 12.65 -1.00
CA PRO A 198 10.14 12.69 -1.72
C PRO A 198 10.07 11.51 -2.70
N THR A 199 8.99 10.79 -2.68
CA THR A 199 8.84 9.52 -3.41
C THR A 199 7.57 9.53 -4.23
N ILE A 200 7.62 8.93 -5.42
CA ILE A 200 6.45 8.54 -6.20
C ILE A 200 6.57 7.04 -6.43
N PHE A 201 5.52 6.27 -6.17
CA PHE A 201 5.46 4.90 -6.63
C PHE A 201 4.28 4.67 -7.58
N LEU A 202 4.44 3.72 -8.51
CA LEU A 202 3.64 3.59 -9.72
C LEU A 202 2.69 2.39 -9.70
N GLY A 203 2.56 1.76 -8.55
CA GLY A 203 1.78 0.57 -8.33
C GLY A 203 2.27 -0.18 -7.11
N SER A 204 1.90 -1.45 -6.96
CA SER A 204 2.30 -2.28 -5.83
C SER A 204 2.66 -3.70 -6.28
N ARG A 205 3.48 -4.39 -5.48
CA ARG A 205 3.65 -5.82 -5.68
C ARG A 205 2.36 -6.56 -5.35
N GLY A 206 2.11 -7.64 -6.05
CA GLY A 206 1.07 -8.58 -5.67
C GLY A 206 1.51 -9.45 -4.51
N VAL A 207 0.54 -10.08 -3.88
CA VAL A 207 0.77 -11.03 -2.79
C VAL A 207 -0.20 -12.20 -2.89
N VAL A 208 0.32 -13.41 -2.63
CA VAL A 208 -0.49 -14.61 -2.38
C VAL A 208 0.10 -15.34 -1.20
N ASN A 209 -0.75 -15.68 -0.25
CA ASN A 209 -0.43 -16.63 0.81
C ASN A 209 -0.91 -18.02 0.39
N PHE A 210 -0.18 -19.03 0.79
CA PHE A 210 -0.56 -20.41 0.56
C PHE A 210 -0.03 -21.31 1.66
N LYS A 211 -0.71 -22.44 1.86
CA LYS A 211 -0.34 -23.42 2.86
C LYS A 211 0.18 -24.69 2.19
N LEU A 212 1.28 -25.19 2.69
CA LEU A 212 1.77 -26.54 2.39
C LEU A 212 1.41 -27.42 3.58
N ASP A 213 0.66 -28.50 3.33
CA ASP A 213 0.13 -29.37 4.37
C ASP A 213 0.49 -30.83 4.10
N MET A 214 0.99 -31.51 5.12
CA MET A 214 1.37 -32.90 5.04
C MET A 214 0.84 -33.68 6.25
N ASN A 215 -0.24 -34.42 6.05
CA ASN A 215 -0.83 -35.31 7.05
C ASN A 215 -0.65 -36.76 6.58
N LEU A 216 0.14 -37.55 7.31
CA LEU A 216 0.53 -38.90 6.88
C LEU A 216 -0.22 -40.01 7.61
N ARG A 217 -0.64 -39.78 8.85
CA ARG A 217 -1.26 -40.80 9.71
C ARG A 217 -1.95 -40.22 10.92
N GLU A 218 -2.67 -41.05 11.65
CA GLU A 218 -3.22 -40.69 12.95
C GLU A 218 -2.18 -40.99 14.06
N GLY A 219 -2.03 -40.05 15.01
CA GLY A 219 -1.14 -40.18 16.16
C GLY A 219 0.35 -40.20 15.84
N GLY A 220 1.15 -40.00 16.86
CA GLY A 220 2.61 -40.12 16.79
C GLY A 220 3.08 -41.54 17.08
N HIS A 221 4.24 -41.93 16.55
CA HIS A 221 4.82 -43.26 16.74
C HIS A 221 6.23 -43.14 17.33
N HIS A 222 6.54 -43.99 18.32
CA HIS A 222 7.84 -43.98 19.03
C HIS A 222 9.01 -44.03 18.05
N SER A 223 9.88 -43.03 18.09
CA SER A 223 10.95 -42.83 17.12
C SER A 223 12.00 -43.95 17.15
N GLY A 224 12.27 -44.53 18.32
CA GLY A 224 13.18 -45.65 18.47
C GLY A 224 12.66 -46.93 17.80
N ASN A 225 11.34 -47.15 17.78
CA ASN A 225 10.76 -48.34 17.18
C ASN A 225 10.49 -48.21 15.69
N TRP A 226 10.21 -46.97 15.23
CA TRP A 226 9.70 -46.71 13.88
C TRP A 226 10.57 -45.77 13.05
N GLY A 227 11.64 -45.21 13.65
CA GLY A 227 12.66 -44.41 12.95
C GLY A 227 13.29 -45.19 11.79
N GLY A 228 13.42 -44.52 10.64
CA GLY A 228 13.92 -45.18 9.42
C GLY A 228 12.87 -45.99 8.63
N LEU A 229 11.71 -46.32 9.25
CA LEU A 229 10.61 -47.04 8.61
C LEU A 229 9.44 -46.12 8.22
N LEU A 230 9.11 -45.15 9.09
CA LEU A 230 8.03 -44.20 8.85
C LEU A 230 8.58 -42.85 8.37
N ARG A 231 7.93 -42.30 7.35
CA ARG A 231 8.23 -40.94 6.89
C ARG A 231 7.93 -39.95 8.00
N ASN A 232 8.87 -39.03 8.23
CA ASN A 232 8.66 -37.88 9.09
C ASN A 232 8.13 -36.72 8.25
N PRO A 233 6.88 -36.22 8.51
CA PRO A 233 6.28 -35.16 7.69
C PRO A 233 7.08 -33.85 7.79
N GLY A 234 7.70 -33.53 8.93
CA GLY A 234 8.53 -32.34 9.08
C GLY A 234 9.76 -32.37 8.17
N VAL A 235 10.45 -33.53 8.08
CA VAL A 235 11.61 -33.69 7.19
C VAL A 235 11.20 -33.55 5.72
N VAL A 236 10.10 -34.21 5.33
CA VAL A 236 9.63 -34.15 3.92
C VAL A 236 9.18 -32.75 3.56
N LEU A 237 8.44 -32.06 4.44
CA LEU A 237 7.97 -30.71 4.20
C LEU A 237 9.14 -29.71 4.11
N ALA A 238 10.14 -29.81 5.00
CA ALA A 238 11.35 -28.99 4.94
C ALA A 238 12.11 -29.18 3.61
N SER A 239 12.22 -30.43 3.14
CA SER A 239 12.84 -30.74 1.85
C SER A 239 12.01 -30.20 0.67
N ALA A 240 10.68 -30.27 0.75
CA ALA A 240 9.78 -29.68 -0.25
C ALA A 240 9.97 -28.14 -0.33
N ILE A 241 10.00 -27.46 0.80
CA ILE A 241 10.27 -26.01 0.86
C ILE A 241 11.65 -25.69 0.28
N ALA A 242 12.70 -26.42 0.69
CA ALA A 242 14.06 -26.23 0.18
C ALA A 242 14.20 -26.50 -1.32
N SER A 243 13.26 -27.26 -1.92
CA SER A 243 13.19 -27.41 -3.38
C SER A 243 12.55 -26.21 -4.07
N MET A 244 11.78 -25.37 -3.35
CA MET A 244 11.06 -24.21 -3.88
C MET A 244 11.83 -22.91 -3.71
N VAL A 245 12.53 -22.76 -2.59
CA VAL A 245 13.39 -21.61 -2.25
C VAL A 245 14.67 -22.12 -1.60
N ASP A 246 15.82 -21.64 -2.06
CA ASP A 246 17.11 -22.06 -1.48
C ASP A 246 17.46 -21.28 -0.19
N ALA A 247 18.56 -21.65 0.44
CA ALA A 247 19.04 -21.05 1.69
C ALA A 247 19.41 -19.56 1.54
N ASN A 248 19.57 -19.07 0.33
CA ASN A 248 19.85 -17.66 0.02
C ASN A 248 18.60 -16.90 -0.45
N GLY A 249 17.39 -17.47 -0.31
CA GLY A 249 16.14 -16.81 -0.68
C GLY A 249 15.86 -16.79 -2.20
N ARG A 250 16.61 -17.52 -3.00
CA ARG A 250 16.38 -17.60 -4.44
C ARG A 250 15.20 -18.54 -4.74
N ILE A 251 14.24 -18.09 -5.54
CA ILE A 251 13.11 -18.90 -5.98
C ILE A 251 13.59 -19.94 -7.01
N LEU A 252 13.35 -21.23 -6.73
CA LEU A 252 13.69 -22.37 -7.58
C LEU A 252 12.51 -22.89 -8.41
N VAL A 253 11.30 -22.44 -8.14
CA VAL A 253 10.10 -22.74 -8.90
C VAL A 253 10.10 -21.88 -10.15
N GLU A 254 10.45 -22.47 -11.30
CA GLU A 254 10.66 -21.73 -12.55
C GLU A 254 9.45 -20.90 -12.97
N GLY A 255 8.24 -21.45 -12.87
CA GLY A 255 6.99 -20.74 -13.21
C GLY A 255 6.61 -19.58 -12.27
N LEU A 256 7.32 -19.41 -11.15
CA LEU A 256 7.14 -18.28 -10.20
C LEU A 256 8.30 -17.28 -10.25
N ARG A 257 9.28 -17.49 -11.10
CA ARG A 257 10.31 -16.48 -11.36
C ARG A 257 9.75 -15.44 -12.33
N PRO A 258 9.91 -14.15 -12.06
CA PRO A 258 9.41 -13.12 -12.97
C PRO A 258 10.25 -13.10 -14.25
N PRO A 259 9.74 -12.48 -15.33
CA PRO A 259 10.57 -12.14 -16.49
C PRO A 259 11.73 -11.23 -16.08
N GLU A 260 12.66 -10.98 -16.99
CA GLU A 260 13.75 -10.02 -16.75
C GLU A 260 13.20 -8.67 -16.30
N VAL A 261 13.92 -8.01 -15.38
CA VAL A 261 13.57 -6.65 -14.94
C VAL A 261 13.60 -5.72 -16.15
N PRO A 262 12.48 -5.06 -16.52
CA PRO A 262 12.44 -4.18 -17.68
C PRO A 262 13.45 -3.03 -17.59
N GLN A 263 13.99 -2.59 -18.72
CA GLN A 263 15.01 -1.55 -18.75
C GLN A 263 14.55 -0.23 -18.13
N ALA A 264 13.26 0.17 -18.33
CA ALA A 264 12.70 1.37 -17.69
C ALA A 264 12.68 1.24 -16.16
N VAL A 265 12.36 0.03 -15.64
CA VAL A 265 12.41 -0.27 -14.21
C VAL A 265 13.84 -0.21 -13.68
N ARG A 266 14.83 -0.78 -14.38
CA ARG A 266 16.24 -0.69 -13.99
C ARG A 266 16.72 0.75 -13.91
N ARG A 267 16.38 1.58 -14.93
CA ARG A 267 16.72 3.01 -14.91
C ARG A 267 16.09 3.74 -13.71
N ALA A 268 14.83 3.43 -13.39
CA ALA A 268 14.15 4.06 -12.26
C ALA A 268 14.77 3.66 -10.90
N LEU A 269 15.35 2.46 -10.81
CA LEU A 269 15.98 1.93 -9.60
C LEU A 269 17.47 2.22 -9.49
N GLU A 270 18.06 2.82 -10.51
CA GLU A 270 19.51 3.14 -10.53
C GLU A 270 19.88 4.12 -9.40
N GLY A 271 20.88 3.75 -8.62
CA GLY A 271 21.35 4.56 -7.49
C GLY A 271 20.46 4.57 -6.26
N ILE A 272 19.36 3.80 -6.24
CA ILE A 272 18.51 3.67 -5.05
C ILE A 272 19.16 2.71 -4.05
N SER A 273 19.37 3.19 -2.83
CA SER A 273 19.78 2.38 -1.67
C SER A 273 18.54 1.95 -0.87
N VAL A 274 18.52 0.70 -0.45
CA VAL A 274 17.50 0.11 0.44
C VAL A 274 18.19 -0.35 1.72
N GLY A 275 17.62 0.02 2.86
CA GLY A 275 18.24 -0.24 4.17
C GLY A 275 19.30 0.80 4.56
N GLY A 276 19.73 0.73 5.82
CA GLY A 276 20.78 1.57 6.38
C GLY A 276 20.31 2.87 7.03
N ASN A 277 19.01 3.12 7.10
CA ASN A 277 18.47 4.22 7.90
C ASN A 277 18.39 3.83 9.38
N PRO A 278 18.47 4.78 10.31
CA PRO A 278 18.26 4.50 11.73
C PRO A 278 16.93 3.81 11.99
N GLY A 279 16.96 2.68 12.70
CA GLY A 279 15.76 1.88 13.00
C GLY A 279 15.37 0.84 11.93
N GLU A 280 16.02 0.82 10.78
CA GLU A 280 15.84 -0.24 9.78
C GLU A 280 16.72 -1.46 10.12
N PRO A 281 16.31 -2.67 9.67
CA PRO A 281 17.13 -3.86 9.85
C PRO A 281 18.42 -3.79 9.02
N GLU A 282 19.47 -4.46 9.50
CA GLU A 282 20.68 -4.68 8.71
C GLU A 282 20.35 -5.62 7.53
N VAL A 283 20.80 -5.27 6.34
CA VAL A 283 20.51 -6.02 5.12
C VAL A 283 21.54 -7.13 4.91
N ASP A 284 21.07 -8.36 4.75
CA ASP A 284 21.89 -9.50 4.34
C ASP A 284 22.30 -9.35 2.87
N THR A 285 23.54 -8.98 2.62
CA THR A 285 24.00 -8.59 1.26
C THR A 285 24.09 -9.76 0.29
N ASP A 286 24.25 -10.99 0.81
CA ASP A 286 24.34 -12.27 0.06
C ASP A 286 22.99 -12.99 -0.10
N TYR A 287 21.89 -12.41 0.43
CA TYR A 287 20.54 -12.98 0.33
C TYR A 287 19.77 -12.46 -0.88
N GLY A 288 18.94 -13.32 -1.49
CA GLY A 288 18.08 -13.01 -2.64
C GLY A 288 18.66 -13.42 -4.00
N GLU A 289 17.99 -13.02 -5.07
CA GLU A 289 18.41 -13.36 -6.45
C GLU A 289 19.77 -12.74 -6.77
N PRO A 290 20.75 -13.54 -7.23
CA PRO A 290 22.08 -13.04 -7.55
C PRO A 290 22.06 -12.11 -8.78
N GLY A 291 22.98 -11.15 -8.81
CA GLY A 291 23.12 -10.19 -9.91
C GLY A 291 22.12 -9.05 -9.90
N LEU A 292 21.20 -9.00 -8.92
CA LEU A 292 20.29 -7.89 -8.70
C LEU A 292 20.77 -7.01 -7.54
N THR A 293 20.59 -5.70 -7.68
CA THR A 293 20.79 -4.74 -6.58
C THR A 293 19.72 -4.94 -5.49
N PRO A 294 19.93 -4.49 -4.24
CA PRO A 294 18.89 -4.53 -3.21
C PRO A 294 17.56 -3.89 -3.66
N ALA A 295 17.61 -2.76 -4.35
CA ALA A 295 16.42 -2.10 -4.89
C ALA A 295 15.71 -2.96 -5.95
N GLU A 296 16.44 -3.61 -6.85
CA GLU A 296 15.85 -4.51 -7.84
C GLU A 296 15.22 -5.75 -7.17
N ARG A 297 15.82 -6.29 -6.10
CA ARG A 297 15.25 -7.41 -5.33
C ARG A 297 13.92 -7.05 -4.67
N VAL A 298 13.80 -5.85 -4.11
CA VAL A 298 12.58 -5.41 -3.41
C VAL A 298 11.51 -4.90 -4.37
N PHE A 299 11.88 -4.10 -5.37
CA PHE A 299 10.93 -3.38 -6.22
C PHE A 299 10.80 -3.94 -7.64
N GLY A 300 11.68 -4.83 -8.05
CA GLY A 300 11.72 -5.38 -9.40
C GLY A 300 11.67 -6.90 -9.50
N TRP A 301 11.60 -7.62 -8.37
CA TRP A 301 11.71 -9.07 -8.34
C TRP A 301 10.70 -9.72 -7.38
N ASN A 302 10.54 -11.05 -7.51
CA ASN A 302 9.71 -11.86 -6.63
C ASN A 302 10.52 -12.37 -5.43
N ASN A 303 9.86 -12.52 -4.28
CA ASN A 303 10.41 -13.22 -3.14
C ASN A 303 9.39 -14.21 -2.56
N MET A 304 9.88 -15.28 -1.96
CA MET A 304 9.06 -16.32 -1.33
C MET A 304 9.53 -16.50 0.11
N GLU A 305 8.59 -16.37 1.06
CA GLU A 305 8.87 -16.39 2.48
C GLU A 305 8.14 -17.54 3.18
N VAL A 306 8.75 -18.08 4.23
CA VAL A 306 8.12 -18.99 5.18
C VAL A 306 7.61 -18.17 6.37
N LEU A 307 6.31 -17.95 6.44
CA LEU A 307 5.71 -17.15 7.52
C LEU A 307 5.55 -17.96 8.80
N ALA A 308 5.30 -19.27 8.69
CA ALA A 308 5.21 -20.19 9.81
C ALA A 308 5.52 -21.62 9.37
N PHE A 309 6.14 -22.39 10.26
CA PHE A 309 6.39 -23.83 10.07
C PHE A 309 6.10 -24.55 11.37
N ARG A 310 5.35 -25.64 11.30
CA ARG A 310 5.04 -26.45 12.48
C ARG A 310 5.06 -27.95 12.19
N THR A 311 5.73 -28.70 13.09
CA THR A 311 5.67 -30.15 13.18
C THR A 311 5.86 -30.59 14.63
N GLY A 312 5.11 -31.58 15.09
CA GLY A 312 5.11 -31.99 16.50
C GLY A 312 4.63 -30.90 17.46
N ASN A 313 5.11 -30.93 18.71
CA ASN A 313 4.87 -29.90 19.71
C ASN A 313 6.22 -29.28 20.15
N PRO A 314 6.58 -28.07 19.68
CA PRO A 314 7.84 -27.43 20.02
C PRO A 314 8.03 -27.16 21.52
N GLU A 315 6.95 -26.89 22.26
CA GLU A 315 7.01 -26.57 23.69
C GLU A 315 7.18 -27.82 24.56
N LYS A 316 6.70 -28.99 24.09
CA LYS A 316 6.79 -30.27 24.80
C LYS A 316 7.16 -31.38 23.81
N PRO A 317 8.41 -31.42 23.32
CA PRO A 317 8.82 -32.44 22.38
C PRO A 317 8.80 -33.82 23.02
N VAL A 318 8.38 -34.82 22.24
CA VAL A 318 8.34 -36.22 22.68
C VAL A 318 9.13 -37.10 21.71
N ASN A 319 9.61 -38.28 22.16
CA ASN A 319 10.35 -39.21 21.34
C ASN A 319 9.44 -39.97 20.34
N ALA A 320 8.69 -39.24 19.53
CA ALA A 320 7.77 -39.79 18.56
C ALA A 320 7.91 -39.08 17.21
N ILE A 321 7.73 -39.85 16.13
CA ILE A 321 7.59 -39.30 14.76
C ILE A 321 6.21 -38.66 14.70
N PRO A 322 6.09 -37.35 14.46
CA PRO A 322 4.79 -36.66 14.41
C PRO A 322 3.98 -37.14 13.19
N PRO A 323 2.64 -37.07 13.26
CA PRO A 323 1.77 -37.47 12.15
C PRO A 323 1.66 -36.42 11.05
N HIS A 324 1.87 -35.15 11.40
CA HIS A 324 1.51 -33.99 10.61
C HIS A 324 2.60 -32.91 10.64
N ALA A 325 2.73 -32.18 9.54
CA ALA A 325 3.50 -30.94 9.43
C ALA A 325 2.79 -29.99 8.47
N PHE A 326 2.90 -28.69 8.69
CA PHE A 326 2.43 -27.68 7.76
C PHE A 326 3.31 -26.44 7.77
N ALA A 327 3.28 -25.67 6.67
CA ALA A 327 3.92 -24.38 6.56
C ALA A 327 2.96 -23.38 5.91
N TYR A 328 2.95 -22.15 6.42
CA TYR A 328 2.36 -21.01 5.74
C TYR A 328 3.46 -20.29 4.96
N MET A 329 3.22 -20.14 3.69
CA MET A 329 4.13 -19.54 2.72
C MET A 329 3.51 -18.27 2.17
N GLN A 330 4.34 -17.33 1.77
CA GLN A 330 3.93 -16.12 1.05
C GLN A 330 4.82 -15.94 -0.18
N ILE A 331 4.23 -15.57 -1.31
CA ILE A 331 4.96 -15.00 -2.43
C ILE A 331 4.52 -13.56 -2.62
N ARG A 332 5.50 -12.65 -2.69
CA ARG A 332 5.29 -11.29 -3.21
C ARG A 332 5.90 -11.23 -4.60
N PHE A 333 5.14 -10.67 -5.53
CA PHE A 333 5.49 -10.78 -6.95
C PHE A 333 5.27 -9.48 -7.71
N VAL A 334 6.00 -9.32 -8.81
CA VAL A 334 5.87 -8.20 -9.74
C VAL A 334 4.98 -8.57 -10.93
N VAL A 335 4.61 -7.56 -11.69
CA VAL A 335 3.83 -7.69 -12.94
C VAL A 335 4.52 -8.68 -13.90
N GLY A 336 3.73 -9.56 -14.52
CA GLY A 336 4.20 -10.61 -15.43
C GLY A 336 4.35 -11.98 -14.79
N THR A 337 4.14 -12.09 -13.45
CA THR A 337 4.14 -13.38 -12.75
C THR A 337 2.77 -14.06 -12.90
N ASP A 338 2.76 -15.34 -13.26
CA ASP A 338 1.53 -16.16 -13.38
C ASP A 338 1.02 -16.62 -12.00
N TRP A 339 0.61 -15.67 -11.18
CA TRP A 339 0.16 -15.91 -9.82
C TRP A 339 -1.21 -16.59 -9.74
N LYS A 340 -2.07 -16.44 -10.77
CA LYS A 340 -3.41 -17.06 -10.80
C LYS A 340 -3.34 -18.58 -10.89
N ASN A 341 -2.28 -19.09 -11.47
CA ASN A 341 -2.01 -20.53 -11.59
C ASN A 341 -1.01 -21.03 -10.54
N LEU A 342 -0.76 -20.27 -9.46
CA LEU A 342 0.22 -20.59 -8.42
C LEU A 342 0.06 -22.02 -7.88
N GLU A 343 -1.15 -22.44 -7.55
CA GLU A 343 -1.42 -23.78 -7.04
C GLU A 343 -0.94 -24.86 -8.00
N GLN A 344 -1.27 -24.73 -9.28
CA GLN A 344 -0.88 -25.69 -10.32
C GLN A 344 0.64 -25.68 -10.56
N ILE A 345 1.26 -24.51 -10.52
CA ILE A 345 2.72 -24.37 -10.70
C ILE A 345 3.47 -25.04 -9.55
N VAL A 346 3.07 -24.73 -8.32
CA VAL A 346 3.67 -25.32 -7.11
C VAL A 346 3.40 -26.83 -7.07
N ARG A 347 2.19 -27.28 -7.39
CA ARG A 347 1.84 -28.70 -7.41
C ARG A 347 2.73 -29.47 -8.39
N ARG A 348 2.86 -28.98 -9.61
CA ARG A 348 3.73 -29.59 -10.63
C ARG A 348 5.17 -29.68 -10.16
N HIS A 349 5.71 -28.58 -9.62
CA HIS A 349 7.07 -28.53 -9.10
C HIS A 349 7.33 -29.58 -8.01
N LEU A 350 6.37 -29.74 -7.10
CA LEU A 350 6.45 -30.72 -6.01
C LEU A 350 6.33 -32.15 -6.51
N ASP A 351 5.42 -32.43 -7.47
CA ASP A 351 5.23 -33.76 -8.05
C ASP A 351 6.48 -34.24 -8.81
N GLU A 352 7.08 -33.35 -9.61
CA GLU A 352 8.31 -33.67 -10.37
C GLU A 352 9.51 -34.00 -9.46
N ARG A 353 9.42 -33.65 -8.16
CA ARG A 353 10.48 -33.84 -7.15
C ARG A 353 10.15 -34.90 -6.10
N GLY A 354 9.03 -35.63 -6.29
CA GLY A 354 8.63 -36.74 -5.41
C GLY A 354 7.92 -36.28 -4.13
N PHE A 355 7.33 -35.10 -4.15
CA PHE A 355 6.59 -34.53 -3.00
C PHE A 355 5.05 -34.56 -3.23
N GLU A 356 4.53 -35.55 -3.94
CA GLU A 356 3.10 -35.68 -4.31
C GLU A 356 2.16 -35.68 -3.08
N ARG A 357 2.68 -36.04 -1.90
CA ARG A 357 1.90 -36.11 -0.66
C ARG A 357 1.75 -34.76 0.05
N VAL A 358 2.49 -33.74 -0.35
CA VAL A 358 2.35 -32.39 0.19
C VAL A 358 1.15 -31.76 -0.51
N ARG A 359 0.10 -31.40 0.25
CA ARG A 359 -1.05 -30.65 -0.30
C ARG A 359 -0.71 -29.17 -0.38
N VAL A 360 -1.25 -28.52 -1.38
CA VAL A 360 -1.13 -27.06 -1.59
C VAL A 360 -2.54 -26.47 -1.45
N GLU A 361 -2.70 -25.49 -0.60
CA GLU A 361 -3.94 -24.75 -0.40
C GLU A 361 -3.60 -23.26 -0.59
N VAL A 362 -4.23 -22.59 -1.56
CA VAL A 362 -3.91 -21.21 -1.93
C VAL A 362 -5.02 -20.28 -1.45
N ASP A 363 -4.64 -19.20 -0.77
CA ASP A 363 -5.55 -18.14 -0.34
C ASP A 363 -5.87 -17.18 -1.50
N ARG A 364 -6.84 -16.30 -1.28
CA ARG A 364 -7.10 -15.21 -2.22
C ARG A 364 -5.86 -14.31 -2.33
N GLY A 365 -5.43 -14.03 -3.55
CA GLY A 365 -4.31 -13.12 -3.83
C GLY A 365 -4.75 -11.74 -4.29
N THR A 366 -3.83 -10.79 -4.17
CA THR A 366 -3.95 -9.43 -4.73
C THR A 366 -2.95 -9.31 -5.89
N PRO A 367 -3.37 -8.84 -7.08
CA PRO A 367 -2.49 -8.73 -8.23
C PRO A 367 -1.41 -7.66 -8.07
N ALA A 368 -0.32 -7.82 -8.79
CA ALA A 368 0.68 -6.77 -8.95
C ALA A 368 0.27 -5.78 -10.04
N THR A 369 0.56 -4.52 -9.83
CA THR A 369 0.30 -3.45 -10.78
C THR A 369 1.51 -2.55 -10.95
N ARG A 370 1.65 -1.94 -12.11
CA ARG A 370 2.72 -0.97 -12.37
C ARG A 370 2.40 -0.11 -13.58
N VAL A 371 2.48 1.20 -13.42
CA VAL A 371 2.53 2.14 -14.54
C VAL A 371 3.96 2.19 -15.08
N ASP A 372 4.10 2.35 -16.40
CA ASP A 372 5.40 2.53 -17.02
C ASP A 372 6.07 3.82 -16.47
N PRO A 373 7.32 3.75 -15.97
CA PRO A 373 8.05 4.94 -15.53
C PRO A 373 8.14 6.04 -16.60
N ASP A 374 8.11 5.70 -17.87
CA ASP A 374 8.16 6.66 -18.99
C ASP A 374 6.77 7.24 -19.36
N ASN A 375 5.69 6.87 -18.64
CA ASN A 375 4.35 7.42 -18.86
C ASN A 375 4.34 8.94 -18.70
N PRO A 376 3.66 9.71 -19.58
CA PRO A 376 3.62 11.17 -19.52
C PRO A 376 3.14 11.75 -18.18
N TRP A 377 2.17 11.13 -17.51
CA TRP A 377 1.71 11.55 -16.18
C TRP A 377 2.78 11.38 -15.11
N VAL A 378 3.56 10.29 -15.19
CA VAL A 378 4.69 10.05 -14.28
C VAL A 378 5.75 11.14 -14.46
N GLN A 379 6.17 11.37 -15.70
CA GLN A 379 7.19 12.37 -16.01
C GLN A 379 6.74 13.79 -15.63
N TRP A 380 5.46 14.11 -15.83
CA TRP A 380 4.88 15.37 -15.39
C TRP A 380 4.94 15.52 -13.85
N ALA A 381 4.53 14.50 -13.09
CA ALA A 381 4.57 14.53 -11.63
C ALA A 381 6.01 14.67 -11.10
N VAL A 382 6.97 13.95 -11.69
CA VAL A 382 8.40 14.07 -11.34
C VAL A 382 8.89 15.52 -11.52
N ARG A 383 8.52 16.19 -12.61
CA ARG A 383 8.88 17.60 -12.84
C ARG A 383 8.23 18.53 -11.80
N SER A 384 6.93 18.34 -11.51
CA SER A 384 6.20 19.13 -10.52
C SER A 384 6.82 19.00 -9.11
N LEU A 385 7.10 17.78 -8.67
CA LEU A 385 7.76 17.55 -7.38
C LEU A 385 9.16 18.18 -7.35
N LYS A 386 9.94 17.98 -8.40
CA LYS A 386 11.28 18.59 -8.50
C LYS A 386 11.24 20.13 -8.44
N GLN A 387 10.28 20.75 -9.12
CA GLN A 387 10.08 22.19 -9.06
C GLN A 387 9.71 22.67 -7.66
N THR A 388 8.89 21.89 -6.93
CA THR A 388 8.44 22.23 -5.58
C THR A 388 9.52 22.05 -4.52
N THR A 389 10.30 20.96 -4.62
CA THR A 389 11.27 20.55 -3.58
C THR A 389 12.70 20.95 -3.88
N GLY A 390 13.00 21.34 -5.14
CA GLY A 390 14.35 21.61 -5.63
C GLY A 390 15.17 20.35 -5.94
N ARG A 391 14.63 19.15 -5.73
CA ARG A 391 15.29 17.85 -5.94
C ARG A 391 14.36 16.87 -6.65
N ALA A 392 14.94 15.97 -7.46
CA ALA A 392 14.14 14.92 -8.09
C ALA A 392 13.58 13.98 -7.01
N PRO A 393 12.30 13.58 -7.11
CA PRO A 393 11.77 12.54 -6.25
C PRO A 393 12.41 11.18 -6.59
N VAL A 394 12.43 10.28 -5.62
CA VAL A 394 12.68 8.86 -5.88
C VAL A 394 11.46 8.29 -6.62
N LEU A 395 11.71 7.63 -7.73
CA LEU A 395 10.69 6.98 -8.52
C LEU A 395 10.77 5.47 -8.33
N LEU A 396 9.78 4.89 -7.62
CA LEU A 396 9.69 3.46 -7.42
C LEU A 396 8.68 2.86 -8.42
N PRO A 397 9.07 1.84 -9.19
CA PRO A 397 8.18 1.18 -10.16
C PRO A 397 6.92 0.62 -9.50
N ASN A 398 7.05 0.18 -8.26
CA ASN A 398 5.97 -0.27 -7.39
C ASN A 398 6.40 -0.20 -5.92
N LEU A 399 5.43 -0.10 -5.03
CA LEU A 399 5.65 -0.28 -3.60
C LEU A 399 6.11 -1.72 -3.33
N GLY A 400 7.00 -1.91 -2.35
CA GLY A 400 7.40 -3.24 -1.88
C GLY A 400 6.27 -4.00 -1.17
N GLY A 401 5.35 -3.28 -0.55
CA GLY A 401 4.07 -3.79 -0.01
C GLY A 401 3.01 -3.98 -1.08
N THR A 402 1.76 -4.14 -0.64
CA THR A 402 0.57 -4.32 -1.49
C THR A 402 -0.48 -3.31 -1.07
N LEU A 403 -1.06 -2.64 -2.05
CA LEU A 403 -2.22 -1.74 -1.94
C LEU A 403 -3.31 -2.21 -2.90
N PRO A 404 -4.57 -1.79 -2.74
CA PRO A 404 -5.64 -2.13 -3.66
C PRO A 404 -5.54 -1.34 -4.99
N ASN A 405 -4.31 -1.26 -5.55
CA ASN A 405 -4.04 -0.46 -6.73
C ASN A 405 -4.63 -1.04 -8.02
N ASP A 406 -4.89 -2.33 -8.04
CA ASP A 406 -5.50 -3.04 -9.16
C ASP A 406 -6.92 -2.54 -9.48
N VAL A 407 -7.67 -2.07 -8.50
CA VAL A 407 -8.99 -1.49 -8.76
C VAL A 407 -8.90 -0.21 -9.61
N PHE A 408 -7.85 0.57 -9.43
CA PHE A 408 -7.61 1.80 -10.19
C PHE A 408 -6.93 1.52 -11.54
N ALA A 409 -5.90 0.67 -11.51
CA ALA A 409 -5.10 0.36 -12.69
C ALA A 409 -5.82 -0.58 -13.67
N ASP A 410 -6.44 -1.66 -13.18
CA ASP A 410 -7.00 -2.72 -14.03
C ASP A 410 -8.53 -2.56 -14.20
N ILE A 411 -9.29 -2.27 -13.13
CA ILE A 411 -10.75 -2.13 -13.21
C ILE A 411 -11.13 -0.78 -13.82
N LEU A 412 -10.61 0.32 -13.27
CA LEU A 412 -10.90 1.66 -13.77
C LEU A 412 -10.02 2.06 -14.97
N GLY A 413 -8.89 1.38 -15.17
CA GLY A 413 -8.05 1.49 -16.36
C GLY A 413 -7.25 2.79 -16.47
N MET A 414 -6.87 3.40 -15.35
CA MET A 414 -6.12 4.66 -15.33
C MET A 414 -4.69 4.50 -14.82
N PRO A 415 -3.74 5.33 -15.24
CA PRO A 415 -2.42 5.40 -14.62
C PRO A 415 -2.53 5.83 -13.17
N THR A 416 -1.70 5.24 -12.30
CA THR A 416 -1.71 5.48 -10.86
C THR A 416 -0.41 6.10 -10.39
N LEU A 417 -0.51 7.20 -9.66
CA LEU A 417 0.59 7.93 -9.05
C LEU A 417 0.36 8.03 -7.55
N TRP A 418 1.20 7.39 -6.77
CA TRP A 418 1.15 7.44 -5.32
C TRP A 418 2.25 8.34 -4.79
N VAL A 419 1.88 9.33 -4.00
CA VAL A 419 2.78 10.33 -3.42
C VAL A 419 2.72 10.22 -1.89
N PRO A 420 3.51 9.31 -1.29
CA PRO A 420 3.43 9.02 0.14
C PRO A 420 3.99 10.15 1.01
N HIS A 421 3.45 10.25 2.22
CA HIS A 421 3.86 11.23 3.23
C HIS A 421 4.25 10.59 4.57
N SER A 422 4.33 9.26 4.65
CA SER A 422 4.92 8.52 5.76
C SER A 422 6.33 8.00 5.41
N TYR A 423 6.94 7.20 6.26
CA TYR A 423 8.28 6.64 6.02
C TYR A 423 8.43 5.29 6.76
N PRO A 424 9.43 4.42 6.42
CA PRO A 424 9.51 3.08 7.00
C PRO A 424 9.62 3.02 8.52
N GLY A 425 10.24 4.03 9.16
CA GLY A 425 10.40 4.11 10.60
C GLY A 425 9.19 4.66 11.37
N CYS A 426 8.04 4.89 10.72
CA CYS A 426 6.85 5.50 11.36
C CYS A 426 6.05 4.55 12.25
N SER A 427 6.49 3.32 12.47
CA SER A 427 5.79 2.28 13.24
C SER A 427 4.38 1.99 12.72
N GLN A 428 4.18 2.02 11.40
CA GLN A 428 2.92 1.64 10.76
C GLN A 428 2.46 0.26 11.25
N HIS A 429 1.17 0.10 11.56
CA HIS A 429 0.53 -1.10 12.13
C HIS A 429 1.08 -1.55 13.51
N ALA A 430 1.98 -0.80 14.12
CA ALA A 430 2.54 -1.07 15.44
C ALA A 430 2.15 0.00 16.46
N PRO A 431 2.36 -0.22 17.77
CA PRO A 431 2.32 0.85 18.75
C PRO A 431 3.31 1.96 18.43
N ASP A 432 3.06 3.15 18.93
CA ASP A 432 3.86 4.37 18.69
C ASP A 432 3.92 4.79 17.21
N GLU A 433 2.88 4.48 16.44
CA GLU A 433 2.73 5.01 15.08
C GLU A 433 2.80 6.54 15.09
N HIS A 434 3.53 7.09 14.12
CA HIS A 434 3.72 8.54 14.07
C HIS A 434 4.04 9.05 12.66
N LEU A 435 3.72 10.32 12.41
CA LEU A 435 4.26 11.11 11.32
C LEU A 435 5.41 12.01 11.79
N LEU A 436 6.23 12.45 10.85
CA LEU A 436 7.22 13.53 11.09
C LEU A 436 6.66 14.86 10.61
N GLY A 437 6.64 15.86 11.50
CA GLY A 437 6.18 17.22 11.19
C GLY A 437 6.86 17.82 9.96
N PRO A 438 8.19 17.75 9.80
CA PRO A 438 8.86 18.23 8.59
C PRO A 438 8.39 17.52 7.31
N VAL A 439 8.06 16.21 7.37
CA VAL A 439 7.51 15.45 6.23
C VAL A 439 6.09 15.89 5.92
N VAL A 440 5.26 16.14 6.94
CA VAL A 440 3.91 16.73 6.77
C VAL A 440 4.00 18.07 6.05
N ARG A 441 4.86 18.97 6.53
CA ARG A 441 5.05 20.30 5.93
C ARG A 441 5.50 20.21 4.47
N GLU A 442 6.45 19.32 4.18
CA GLU A 442 6.90 19.08 2.80
C GLU A 442 5.79 18.45 1.96
N GLY A 443 5.01 17.51 2.51
CA GLY A 443 3.86 16.88 1.87
C GLY A 443 2.80 17.90 1.44
N LEU A 444 2.43 18.81 2.32
CA LEU A 444 1.50 19.92 2.02
C LEU A 444 2.01 20.77 0.84
N ARG A 445 3.30 21.10 0.82
CA ARG A 445 3.93 21.87 -0.27
C ARG A 445 3.92 21.07 -1.58
N ILE A 446 4.27 19.80 -1.53
CA ILE A 446 4.30 18.91 -2.71
C ILE A 446 2.91 18.81 -3.33
N MET A 447 1.90 18.50 -2.51
CA MET A 447 0.53 18.31 -3.03
C MET A 447 -0.06 19.63 -3.53
N ALA A 448 0.22 20.74 -2.87
CA ALA A 448 -0.19 22.06 -3.37
C ALA A 448 0.47 22.40 -4.71
N GLY A 449 1.75 22.07 -4.89
CA GLY A 449 2.45 22.22 -6.17
C GLY A 449 1.82 21.37 -7.28
N LEU A 450 1.55 20.08 -7.00
CA LEU A 450 0.90 19.17 -7.95
C LEU A 450 -0.50 19.66 -8.35
N PHE A 451 -1.36 20.00 -7.38
CA PHE A 451 -2.71 20.49 -7.65
C PHE A 451 -2.71 21.84 -8.37
N TRP A 452 -1.74 22.69 -8.09
CA TRP A 452 -1.58 23.93 -8.84
C TRP A 452 -1.23 23.64 -10.31
N ASP A 453 -0.27 22.75 -10.56
CA ASP A 453 0.18 22.41 -11.92
C ASP A 453 -0.91 21.69 -12.72
N LEU A 454 -1.74 20.84 -12.08
CA LEU A 454 -2.94 20.24 -12.68
C LEU A 454 -3.92 21.29 -13.19
N GLY A 455 -4.08 22.37 -12.49
CA GLY A 455 -4.98 23.46 -12.89
C GLY A 455 -4.41 24.39 -13.98
N GLN A 456 -3.28 24.05 -14.59
CA GLN A 456 -2.66 24.79 -15.70
C GLN A 456 -2.48 23.91 -16.95
N PRO A 457 -3.55 23.28 -17.47
CA PRO A 457 -3.47 22.47 -18.68
C PRO A 457 -3.13 23.35 -19.90
N GLY A 458 -2.41 22.77 -20.87
CA GLY A 458 -2.10 23.41 -22.15
C GLY A 458 -0.64 23.81 -22.37
N GLY A 459 0.26 23.55 -21.43
CA GLY A 459 1.71 23.60 -21.67
C GLY A 459 2.14 22.41 -22.53
N SER A 460 3.23 22.56 -23.31
CA SER A 460 3.80 21.48 -24.15
C SER A 460 4.22 20.23 -23.35
N GLU A 461 4.34 20.36 -22.05
CA GLU A 461 4.75 19.30 -21.11
C GLU A 461 3.57 18.72 -20.32
N TYR A 462 2.35 19.22 -20.52
CA TYR A 462 1.16 18.70 -19.85
C TYR A 462 0.70 17.41 -20.55
N PRO A 463 0.40 16.33 -19.80
CA PRO A 463 -0.06 15.08 -20.39
C PRO A 463 -1.35 15.24 -21.18
N ALA A 464 -1.47 14.54 -22.30
CA ALA A 464 -2.74 14.47 -23.02
C ALA A 464 -3.79 13.75 -22.16
N PHE A 465 -5.01 14.26 -22.16
CA PHE A 465 -6.18 13.65 -21.50
C PHE A 465 -7.34 13.55 -22.48
N GLU A 466 -8.23 12.62 -22.23
CA GLU A 466 -9.42 12.44 -23.06
C GLU A 466 -10.45 13.53 -22.75
N ARG A 467 -10.80 14.34 -23.77
CA ARG A 467 -11.95 15.25 -23.66
C ARG A 467 -13.22 14.42 -23.63
N ARG A 468 -13.93 14.46 -22.53
CA ARG A 468 -15.20 13.75 -22.38
C ARG A 468 -16.28 14.59 -23.04
N SER A 469 -16.78 14.16 -24.21
CA SER A 469 -17.98 14.75 -24.77
C SER A 469 -19.14 14.49 -23.80
N ALA A 470 -19.86 15.55 -23.44
CA ALA A 470 -21.11 15.44 -22.68
C ALA A 470 -22.01 14.35 -23.31
N ARG A 471 -22.27 13.30 -22.56
CA ARG A 471 -23.30 12.30 -22.90
C ARG A 471 -24.61 12.67 -22.26
#